data_caca2578a2918727821c6ebe1fa5a046
#
_entry.id   caca2578a2918727821c6ebe1fa5a046
#
_cell.length_a   1.000
_cell.length_b   1.000
_cell.length_c   1.000
_cell.angle_alpha   90.00
_cell.angle_beta   90.00
_cell.angle_gamma   90.00
#
_symmetry.space_group_name_H-M   'P 1'
#
loop_
_entity.id
_entity.type
_entity.pdbx_description
1 polymer ?
#
loop_
_entity_poly.entity_id
_entity_poly.type
_entity_poly.pdbx_seq_one_letter_code
_entity_poly.pdbx_strand_id
1 'polypeptide(L)'
;MDTNKSKIDQLLQKYKEGNCSLEEIEWLRQAFSATDRSDQDAIDIALVASLLQPSSAAEMSESRQKITLENIKKQIQQDTEGVNGLSEGGEHDIAPIQKKPKFSIVWPYWAAACLLIFVCSMMYIWQQKTSNPRVPMDLTGIQDTLRDAVQPGGNSATLRLADGTLLQLKKQASGIVMGDNITYENGESVGTTIYDKQGTGVDPSKVLLELTTPLGGMYQITLPDGTKVWLNAASSLKYPMSFAKNERKVTLVGEAFFEVTKDHTRPFKVLSKGQEIEVLGTEFNVNAYPENETIKTTLITGKVKLSNDNHALQPMYLKPGQQAINTDGRDIRIANVDVAPFTAWKEGLFYFDETPISDALRQIGRWYNVEVRYKANVPQTHFYGRIKRGKPLREVLEVLEESGLRFELSKDQGNTILFVIPQK
;
A
#
# COMPACT_ATOMS: atom_id res chain seq x y z
N MET A 1 -13.96 -14.71 -34.63
CA MET A 1 -13.41 -13.89 -33.52
C MET A 1 -14.09 -12.52 -33.42
N ASP A 2 -14.59 -11.94 -34.52
CA ASP A 2 -15.16 -10.57 -34.49
C ASP A 2 -16.57 -10.41 -33.90
N THR A 3 -17.37 -11.46 -33.87
CA THR A 3 -18.76 -11.37 -33.36
C THR A 3 -18.84 -11.22 -31.83
N ASN A 4 -17.91 -11.79 -31.07
CA ASN A 4 -17.91 -11.68 -29.62
C ASN A 4 -17.41 -10.29 -29.15
N LYS A 5 -16.44 -9.69 -29.83
CA LYS A 5 -15.93 -8.34 -29.51
C LYS A 5 -17.03 -7.29 -29.69
N SER A 6 -17.77 -7.34 -30.80
CA SER A 6 -18.90 -6.42 -31.05
C SER A 6 -20.03 -6.56 -30.01
N LYS A 7 -20.30 -7.78 -29.52
CA LYS A 7 -21.32 -8.00 -28.49
C LYS A 7 -20.85 -7.52 -27.11
N ILE A 8 -19.58 -7.67 -26.80
CA ILE A 8 -18.96 -7.14 -25.57
C ILE A 8 -19.07 -5.61 -25.56
N ASP A 9 -18.69 -4.94 -26.65
CA ASP A 9 -18.76 -3.48 -26.78
C ASP A 9 -20.21 -2.96 -26.62
N GLN A 10 -21.19 -3.63 -27.22
CA GLN A 10 -22.60 -3.28 -27.06
C GLN A 10 -23.11 -3.43 -25.63
N LEU A 11 -22.71 -4.51 -24.94
CA LEU A 11 -23.13 -4.75 -23.55
C LEU A 11 -22.43 -3.83 -22.57
N LEU A 12 -21.16 -3.45 -22.83
CA LEU A 12 -20.45 -2.42 -22.09
C LEU A 12 -21.11 -1.05 -22.22
N GLN A 13 -21.56 -0.71 -23.45
CA GLN A 13 -22.31 0.54 -23.67
C GLN A 13 -23.63 0.54 -22.90
N LYS A 14 -24.42 -0.56 -22.97
CA LYS A 14 -25.66 -0.71 -22.19
C LYS A 14 -25.41 -0.62 -20.66
N TYR A 15 -24.30 -1.17 -20.21
CA TYR A 15 -23.91 -1.11 -18.81
C TYR A 15 -23.59 0.32 -18.36
N LYS A 16 -22.82 1.07 -19.18
CA LYS A 16 -22.55 2.51 -18.95
C LYS A 16 -23.81 3.37 -18.90
N GLU A 17 -24.85 2.98 -19.65
CA GLU A 17 -26.16 3.65 -19.68
C GLU A 17 -27.09 3.21 -18.55
N GLY A 18 -26.66 2.25 -17.69
CA GLY A 18 -27.46 1.73 -16.60
C GLY A 18 -28.63 0.83 -17.01
N ASN A 19 -28.62 0.35 -18.26
CA ASN A 19 -29.73 -0.43 -18.89
C ASN A 19 -29.39 -1.91 -19.07
N CYS A 20 -28.35 -2.43 -18.38
CA CYS A 20 -27.92 -3.82 -18.51
C CYS A 20 -28.70 -4.70 -17.54
N SER A 21 -29.21 -5.84 -17.99
CA SER A 21 -29.88 -6.82 -17.15
C SER A 21 -28.89 -7.68 -16.37
N LEU A 22 -29.33 -8.32 -15.27
CA LEU A 22 -28.49 -9.23 -14.50
C LEU A 22 -27.92 -10.40 -15.31
N GLU A 23 -28.68 -10.91 -16.29
CA GLU A 23 -28.23 -11.97 -17.18
C GLU A 23 -27.15 -11.50 -18.15
N GLU A 24 -27.28 -10.26 -18.67
CA GLU A 24 -26.29 -9.62 -19.53
C GLU A 24 -24.98 -9.32 -18.80
N ILE A 25 -25.06 -8.94 -17.52
CA ILE A 25 -23.91 -8.74 -16.63
C ILE A 25 -23.19 -10.06 -16.36
N GLU A 26 -23.93 -11.14 -16.07
CA GLU A 26 -23.34 -12.46 -15.85
C GLU A 26 -22.70 -13.02 -17.11
N TRP A 27 -23.29 -12.77 -18.29
CA TRP A 27 -22.66 -13.13 -19.56
C TRP A 27 -21.36 -12.37 -19.82
N LEU A 28 -21.30 -11.06 -19.52
CA LEU A 28 -20.05 -10.28 -19.58
C LEU A 28 -18.99 -10.86 -18.67
N ARG A 29 -19.35 -11.23 -17.45
CA ARG A 29 -18.44 -11.83 -16.46
C ARG A 29 -17.83 -13.14 -16.97
N GLN A 30 -18.65 -14.01 -17.60
CA GLN A 30 -18.19 -15.28 -18.18
C GLN A 30 -17.29 -15.04 -19.42
N ALA A 31 -17.66 -14.10 -20.28
CA ALA A 31 -16.86 -13.74 -21.46
C ALA A 31 -15.46 -13.24 -21.08
N PHE A 32 -15.34 -12.47 -20.01
CA PHE A 32 -14.06 -11.94 -19.53
C PHE A 32 -13.20 -12.99 -18.78
N SER A 33 -13.83 -13.97 -18.12
CA SER A 33 -13.08 -15.04 -17.47
C SER A 33 -12.45 -16.04 -18.45
N ALA A 34 -12.94 -16.07 -19.71
CA ALA A 34 -12.51 -16.98 -20.77
C ALA A 34 -11.44 -16.39 -21.73
N THR A 35 -11.07 -15.12 -21.60
CA THR A 35 -10.16 -14.42 -22.54
C THR A 35 -8.73 -14.39 -22.03
N ASP A 36 -7.78 -14.85 -22.84
CA ASP A 36 -6.34 -14.91 -22.54
C ASP A 36 -5.70 -13.51 -22.58
N ARG A 37 -4.74 -13.27 -21.66
CA ARG A 37 -4.28 -11.94 -21.20
C ARG A 37 -3.14 -11.39 -22.08
N SER A 38 -3.38 -10.91 -23.25
CA SER A 38 -2.31 -10.32 -24.07
C SER A 38 -2.54 -8.92 -24.65
N ASP A 39 -3.63 -8.22 -24.38
CA ASP A 39 -3.90 -6.91 -24.98
C ASP A 39 -4.13 -5.80 -23.94
N GLN A 40 -3.66 -4.59 -24.26
CA GLN A 40 -3.68 -3.38 -23.46
C GLN A 40 -5.09 -2.89 -23.08
N ASP A 41 -6.09 -3.32 -23.82
CA ASP A 41 -7.54 -3.14 -23.52
C ASP A 41 -8.01 -3.98 -22.31
N ALA A 42 -7.16 -4.90 -21.82
CA ALA A 42 -7.47 -5.79 -20.69
C ALA A 42 -7.48 -5.05 -19.33
N ILE A 43 -6.90 -3.84 -19.24
CA ILE A 43 -6.82 -3.08 -17.98
C ILE A 43 -8.19 -2.48 -17.65
N ASP A 44 -8.87 -1.89 -18.63
CA ASP A 44 -10.24 -1.36 -18.44
C ASP A 44 -11.23 -2.49 -18.17
N ILE A 45 -11.01 -3.64 -18.79
CA ILE A 45 -11.81 -4.86 -18.64
C ILE A 45 -11.64 -5.48 -17.23
N ALA A 46 -10.39 -5.51 -16.70
CA ALA A 46 -10.13 -5.99 -15.35
C ALA A 46 -10.73 -5.08 -14.26
N LEU A 47 -10.77 -3.78 -14.51
CA LEU A 47 -11.41 -2.80 -13.63
C LEU A 47 -12.94 -3.01 -13.61
N VAL A 48 -13.57 -3.17 -14.77
CA VAL A 48 -15.00 -3.45 -14.89
C VAL A 48 -15.35 -4.83 -14.30
N ALA A 49 -14.52 -5.84 -14.50
CA ALA A 49 -14.72 -7.18 -13.90
C ALA A 49 -14.57 -7.18 -12.37
N SER A 50 -13.70 -6.31 -11.81
CA SER A 50 -13.57 -6.14 -10.35
C SER A 50 -14.79 -5.44 -9.74
N LEU A 51 -15.43 -4.53 -10.47
CA LEU A 51 -16.67 -3.86 -10.08
C LEU A 51 -17.90 -4.77 -10.18
N LEU A 52 -17.83 -5.82 -11.00
CA LEU A 52 -18.91 -6.79 -11.23
C LEU A 52 -18.84 -8.04 -10.33
N GLN A 53 -17.82 -8.18 -9.45
CA GLN A 53 -17.83 -9.27 -8.48
C GLN A 53 -18.94 -9.04 -7.44
N PRO A 54 -19.87 -9.99 -7.27
CA PRO A 54 -20.83 -9.89 -6.20
C PRO A 54 -20.09 -10.05 -4.87
N SER A 55 -19.98 -8.95 -4.12
CA SER A 55 -19.78 -9.07 -2.69
C SER A 55 -20.96 -9.87 -2.16
N SER A 56 -20.69 -10.97 -1.46
CA SER A 56 -21.71 -11.79 -0.83
C SER A 56 -22.76 -10.92 -0.15
N ALA A 57 -23.96 -11.04 -0.68
CA ALA A 57 -25.23 -10.64 -0.15
C ALA A 57 -25.24 -9.82 1.14
N ALA A 58 -25.59 -8.57 1.04
CA ALA A 58 -26.65 -7.87 1.76
C ALA A 58 -26.52 -6.38 1.51
N GLU A 59 -27.52 -5.82 0.86
CA GLU A 59 -27.96 -4.41 0.92
C GLU A 59 -26.85 -3.33 0.81
N MET A 60 -26.37 -3.12 -0.39
CA MET A 60 -25.87 -1.78 -0.73
C MET A 60 -27.10 -0.85 -0.77
N SER A 61 -27.16 0.09 0.17
CA SER A 61 -28.24 1.07 0.21
C SER A 61 -28.30 1.84 -1.12
N GLU A 62 -29.51 2.15 -1.62
CA GLU A 62 -29.76 2.91 -2.86
C GLU A 62 -28.98 4.23 -2.94
N SER A 63 -28.61 4.79 -1.78
CA SER A 63 -27.78 5.99 -1.66
C SER A 63 -26.35 5.78 -2.19
N ARG A 64 -25.74 4.60 -1.99
CA ARG A 64 -24.36 4.31 -2.48
C ARG A 64 -24.33 4.12 -3.99
N GLN A 65 -25.35 3.50 -4.58
CA GLN A 65 -25.47 3.37 -6.04
C GLN A 65 -25.63 4.73 -6.73
N LYS A 66 -26.42 5.66 -6.14
CA LYS A 66 -26.57 7.01 -6.68
C LYS A 66 -25.31 7.83 -6.65
N ILE A 67 -24.53 7.77 -5.57
CA ILE A 67 -23.26 8.53 -5.43
C ILE A 67 -22.22 8.06 -6.44
N THR A 68 -22.11 6.75 -6.67
CA THR A 68 -21.17 6.19 -7.66
C THR A 68 -21.58 6.58 -9.09
N LEU A 69 -22.86 6.54 -9.41
CA LEU A 69 -23.39 6.95 -10.72
C LEU A 69 -23.27 8.46 -11.00
N GLU A 70 -23.46 9.31 -9.98
CA GLU A 70 -23.25 10.76 -10.12
C GLU A 70 -21.79 11.14 -10.34
N ASN A 71 -20.86 10.46 -9.66
CA ASN A 71 -19.43 10.71 -9.83
C ASN A 71 -18.95 10.30 -11.22
N ILE A 72 -19.43 9.17 -11.75
CA ILE A 72 -19.13 8.71 -13.12
C ILE A 72 -19.74 9.67 -14.16
N LYS A 73 -20.97 10.17 -13.97
CA LYS A 73 -21.58 11.15 -14.88
C LYS A 73 -20.83 12.49 -14.90
N LYS A 74 -20.33 12.95 -13.75
CA LYS A 74 -19.55 14.19 -13.67
C LYS A 74 -18.23 14.11 -14.41
N GLN A 75 -17.56 12.96 -14.36
CA GLN A 75 -16.28 12.74 -15.04
C GLN A 75 -16.45 12.71 -16.57
N ILE A 76 -17.51 12.08 -17.08
CA ILE A 76 -17.82 12.03 -18.51
C ILE A 76 -18.21 13.43 -19.05
N GLN A 77 -18.82 14.29 -18.24
CA GLN A 77 -19.20 15.65 -18.66
C GLN A 77 -18.00 16.60 -18.74
N GLN A 78 -16.94 16.39 -17.97
CA GLN A 78 -15.70 17.18 -18.03
C GLN A 78 -14.84 16.85 -19.25
N ASP A 79 -14.87 15.61 -19.74
CA ASP A 79 -14.09 15.18 -20.92
C ASP A 79 -14.74 15.61 -22.27
N THR A 80 -16.02 16.01 -22.28
CA THR A 80 -16.73 16.44 -23.49
C THR A 80 -16.71 17.94 -23.76
N GLU A 81 -16.30 18.78 -22.82
CA GLU A 81 -16.21 20.24 -23.02
C GLU A 81 -14.85 20.73 -23.56
N GLY A 82 -13.87 19.84 -23.75
CA GLY A 82 -12.51 20.17 -24.20
C GLY A 82 -12.30 20.25 -25.71
N VAL A 83 -13.28 19.94 -26.55
CA VAL A 83 -13.11 19.84 -28.01
C VAL A 83 -14.19 20.66 -28.77
N ASN A 84 -14.14 21.97 -28.65
CA ASN A 84 -14.74 22.84 -29.69
C ASN A 84 -14.21 24.26 -29.54
N GLY A 85 -13.33 24.64 -30.46
CA GLY A 85 -12.85 26.01 -30.56
C GLY A 85 -11.76 26.21 -31.58
N LEU A 86 -12.03 25.88 -32.85
CA LEU A 86 -11.26 26.37 -33.98
C LEU A 86 -12.25 26.70 -35.10
N SER A 87 -12.36 27.97 -35.46
CA SER A 87 -12.26 28.44 -36.85
C SER A 87 -12.79 29.86 -37.03
N GLU A 88 -12.18 30.47 -38.04
CA GLU A 88 -12.58 31.63 -38.87
C GLU A 88 -12.22 32.99 -38.30
N GLY A 89 -11.54 33.91 -38.99
CA GLY A 89 -11.21 34.04 -40.43
C GLY A 89 -11.26 35.53 -40.78
N GLY A 90 -10.43 35.94 -41.74
CA GLY A 90 -10.63 37.19 -42.50
C GLY A 90 -9.87 38.40 -41.99
N GLU A 91 -9.20 39.12 -42.70
CA GLU A 91 -8.99 39.54 -44.06
C GLU A 91 -8.48 41.00 -44.08
N HIS A 92 -7.38 41.22 -44.79
CA HIS A 92 -6.92 42.42 -45.50
C HIS A 92 -7.19 43.86 -45.00
N ASP A 93 -6.14 44.66 -44.94
CA ASP A 93 -6.04 45.82 -45.81
C ASP A 93 -4.62 46.42 -45.96
N ILE A 94 -4.37 46.93 -47.19
CA ILE A 94 -3.08 47.34 -47.77
C ILE A 94 -3.00 48.87 -47.86
N ALA A 95 -1.77 49.39 -47.70
CA ALA A 95 -1.17 50.62 -48.29
C ALA A 95 -1.45 51.97 -47.59
N PRO A 96 -0.70 53.05 -47.93
CA PRO A 96 0.38 53.21 -48.89
C PRO A 96 1.65 53.97 -48.42
N ILE A 97 2.61 53.95 -49.31
CA ILE A 97 3.90 54.64 -49.34
C ILE A 97 3.81 56.16 -49.32
N GLN A 98 4.66 56.85 -48.60
CA GLN A 98 5.26 58.14 -49.10
C GLN A 98 6.51 58.62 -48.38
N LYS A 99 7.53 58.87 -49.21
CA LYS A 99 8.50 59.98 -49.34
C LYS A 99 9.61 60.18 -48.29
N LYS A 100 10.84 60.06 -48.83
CA LYS A 100 12.09 60.51 -48.27
C LYS A 100 12.14 62.06 -48.18
N PRO A 101 12.89 62.60 -47.20
CA PRO A 101 13.74 63.75 -47.49
C PRO A 101 15.22 63.62 -46.99
N LYS A 102 16.03 64.08 -47.81
CA LYS A 102 17.33 64.77 -47.82
C LYS A 102 18.21 64.71 -46.55
N PHE A 103 19.40 64.15 -46.81
CA PHE A 103 20.59 64.25 -46.03
C PHE A 103 21.06 65.67 -45.76
N SER A 104 21.36 65.96 -44.47
CA SER A 104 22.30 67.01 -44.08
C SER A 104 23.34 66.40 -43.15
N ILE A 105 24.59 66.61 -43.53
CA ILE A 105 25.80 66.10 -42.85
C ILE A 105 26.00 66.80 -41.55
N VAL A 106 26.00 66.14 -40.40
CA VAL A 106 26.51 66.63 -39.10
C VAL A 106 27.42 65.50 -38.53
N TRP A 107 28.71 65.62 -38.85
CA TRP A 107 29.73 64.62 -38.56
C TRP A 107 30.17 64.48 -37.05
N PRO A 108 29.97 65.42 -36.12
CA PRO A 108 30.43 65.22 -34.76
C PRO A 108 29.50 64.33 -33.87
N TYR A 109 28.27 64.05 -34.32
CA TYR A 109 27.33 63.29 -33.47
C TYR A 109 27.39 61.76 -33.68
N TRP A 110 28.06 61.30 -34.74
CA TRP A 110 28.20 59.88 -35.01
C TRP A 110 29.15 59.16 -34.04
N ALA A 111 30.18 59.86 -33.53
CA ALA A 111 31.10 59.31 -32.56
C ALA A 111 30.40 59.06 -31.18
N ALA A 112 29.51 59.96 -30.77
CA ALA A 112 28.74 59.85 -29.55
C ALA A 112 27.67 58.74 -29.66
N ALA A 113 27.04 58.58 -30.83
CA ALA A 113 26.08 57.52 -31.07
C ALA A 113 26.75 56.13 -31.06
N CYS A 114 27.93 55.98 -31.66
CA CYS A 114 28.67 54.73 -31.63
C CYS A 114 29.12 54.33 -30.22
N LEU A 115 29.53 55.31 -29.39
CA LEU A 115 29.88 55.06 -27.99
C LEU A 115 28.68 54.65 -27.15
N LEU A 116 27.52 55.27 -27.35
CA LEU A 116 26.28 54.88 -26.69
C LEU A 116 25.83 53.44 -27.09
N ILE A 117 25.91 53.13 -28.40
CA ILE A 117 25.58 51.80 -28.88
C ILE A 117 26.55 50.75 -28.29
N PHE A 118 27.85 51.09 -28.19
CA PHE A 118 28.86 50.20 -27.61
C PHE A 118 28.61 50.01 -26.10
N VAL A 119 28.29 51.05 -25.36
CA VAL A 119 27.95 50.96 -23.92
C VAL A 119 26.64 50.20 -23.71
N CYS A 120 25.63 50.45 -24.54
CA CYS A 120 24.36 49.72 -24.48
C CYS A 120 24.53 48.24 -24.87
N SER A 121 25.34 47.91 -25.88
CA SER A 121 25.64 46.53 -26.26
C SER A 121 26.47 45.82 -25.20
N MET A 122 27.43 46.50 -24.58
CA MET A 122 28.23 45.96 -23.48
C MET A 122 27.36 45.73 -22.23
N MET A 123 26.44 46.69 -21.94
CA MET A 123 25.48 46.55 -20.84
C MET A 123 24.46 45.45 -21.13
N TYR A 124 24.00 45.29 -22.39
CA TYR A 124 23.14 44.19 -22.84
C TYR A 124 23.84 42.82 -22.74
N ILE A 125 25.11 42.73 -23.15
CA ILE A 125 25.92 41.52 -22.99
C ILE A 125 26.19 41.22 -21.51
N TRP A 126 26.40 42.23 -20.69
CA TRP A 126 26.59 42.06 -19.25
C TRP A 126 25.29 41.62 -18.56
N GLN A 127 24.15 42.16 -18.98
CA GLN A 127 22.83 41.76 -18.51
C GLN A 127 22.47 40.30 -18.96
N GLN A 128 22.89 39.85 -20.15
CA GLN A 128 22.78 38.49 -20.56
C GLN A 128 23.74 37.52 -19.80
N LYS A 129 24.93 38.01 -19.41
CA LYS A 129 25.84 37.21 -18.60
C LYS A 129 25.42 37.06 -17.14
N THR A 130 24.62 38.01 -16.62
CA THR A 130 24.09 37.92 -15.25
C THR A 130 22.71 37.18 -15.18
N SER A 131 22.03 37.03 -16.29
CA SER A 131 20.94 36.09 -16.40
C SER A 131 21.52 34.69 -16.60
N ASN A 132 22.03 34.05 -15.52
CA ASN A 132 22.09 32.63 -15.50
C ASN A 132 20.69 32.14 -15.89
N PRO A 133 20.52 31.38 -16.99
CA PRO A 133 19.29 30.63 -17.17
C PRO A 133 19.27 29.72 -15.94
N ARG A 134 18.43 30.00 -14.96
CA ARG A 134 17.94 28.98 -14.08
C ARG A 134 17.25 28.01 -15.04
N VAL A 135 18.00 27.01 -15.50
CA VAL A 135 17.43 25.83 -16.11
C VAL A 135 16.38 25.43 -15.08
N PRO A 136 15.11 25.47 -15.38
CA PRO A 136 14.13 24.93 -14.46
C PRO A 136 14.59 23.49 -14.26
N MET A 137 15.13 23.19 -13.07
CA MET A 137 15.51 21.85 -12.70
C MET A 137 14.20 21.08 -12.83
N ASP A 138 14.11 20.21 -13.81
CA ASP A 138 12.92 19.39 -14.04
C ASP A 138 12.76 18.45 -12.84
N LEU A 139 12.12 18.99 -11.80
CA LEU A 139 11.86 18.27 -10.56
C LEU A 139 10.95 17.06 -10.82
N THR A 140 10.19 17.08 -11.92
CA THR A 140 9.32 15.95 -12.31
C THR A 140 10.16 14.73 -12.67
N GLY A 141 11.18 14.85 -13.51
CA GLY A 141 12.06 13.74 -13.86
C GLY A 141 12.82 13.16 -12.67
N ILE A 142 13.20 13.99 -11.69
CA ILE A 142 13.85 13.51 -10.45
C ILE A 142 12.85 12.74 -9.57
N GLN A 143 11.62 13.23 -9.45
CA GLN A 143 10.57 12.57 -8.67
C GLN A 143 10.20 11.21 -9.27
N ASP A 144 10.06 11.12 -10.59
CA ASP A 144 9.76 9.87 -11.26
C ASP A 144 10.90 8.84 -11.07
N THR A 145 12.15 9.28 -11.20
CA THR A 145 13.31 8.40 -10.94
C THR A 145 13.35 7.91 -9.49
N LEU A 146 12.99 8.75 -8.50
CA LEU A 146 12.93 8.34 -7.10
C LEU A 146 11.78 7.36 -6.84
N ARG A 147 10.61 7.58 -7.46
CA ARG A 147 9.45 6.70 -7.34
C ARG A 147 9.72 5.31 -7.93
N ASP A 148 10.43 5.24 -9.05
CA ASP A 148 10.82 3.98 -9.71
C ASP A 148 11.91 3.24 -8.93
N ALA A 149 12.76 3.94 -8.19
CA ALA A 149 13.82 3.35 -7.39
C ALA A 149 13.33 2.61 -6.14
N VAL A 150 12.11 2.93 -5.65
CA VAL A 150 11.54 2.29 -4.45
C VAL A 150 10.83 1.01 -4.84
N GLN A 151 11.48 -0.11 -4.57
CA GLN A 151 10.95 -1.43 -4.87
C GLN A 151 10.01 -1.92 -3.75
N PRO A 152 9.05 -2.80 -4.08
CA PRO A 152 8.18 -3.40 -3.09
C PRO A 152 8.96 -4.27 -2.10
N GLY A 153 8.39 -4.44 -0.94
CA GLY A 153 8.87 -5.41 0.04
C GLY A 153 8.82 -6.85 -0.46
N GLY A 154 9.33 -7.76 0.34
CA GLY A 154 9.38 -9.19 -0.01
C GLY A 154 9.65 -10.05 1.21
N ASN A 155 9.95 -11.34 0.98
CA ASN A 155 10.32 -12.25 2.07
C ASN A 155 11.67 -11.82 2.66
N SER A 156 11.67 -11.39 3.91
CA SER A 156 12.89 -11.03 4.64
C SER A 156 12.66 -11.14 6.13
N ALA A 157 13.49 -11.93 6.82
CA ALA A 157 13.47 -12.04 8.27
C ALA A 157 14.83 -12.40 8.83
N THR A 158 15.01 -12.10 10.11
CA THR A 158 16.16 -12.52 10.93
C THR A 158 15.66 -13.36 12.09
N LEU A 159 16.25 -14.52 12.27
CA LEU A 159 16.01 -15.36 13.43
C LEU A 159 17.12 -15.15 14.46
N ARG A 160 16.74 -14.75 15.68
CA ARG A 160 17.63 -14.68 16.83
C ARG A 160 17.51 -15.97 17.62
N LEU A 161 18.63 -16.63 17.83
CA LEU A 161 18.75 -17.80 18.70
C LEU A 161 18.91 -17.40 20.16
N ALA A 162 18.79 -18.38 21.06
CA ALA A 162 18.86 -18.15 22.49
C ALA A 162 20.24 -17.68 22.99
N ASP A 163 21.29 -18.03 22.27
CA ASP A 163 22.67 -17.57 22.53
C ASP A 163 22.95 -16.15 21.99
N GLY A 164 21.94 -15.52 21.37
CA GLY A 164 22.03 -14.21 20.74
C GLY A 164 22.49 -14.22 19.28
N THR A 165 22.84 -15.37 18.73
CA THR A 165 23.20 -15.51 17.30
C THR A 165 22.08 -15.05 16.41
N LEU A 166 22.40 -14.25 15.38
CA LEU A 166 21.47 -13.73 14.39
C LEU A 166 21.64 -14.48 13.08
N LEU A 167 20.60 -15.12 12.62
CA LEU A 167 20.56 -15.83 11.33
C LEU A 167 19.69 -15.06 10.35
N GLN A 168 20.31 -14.56 9.27
CA GLN A 168 19.57 -13.95 8.16
C GLN A 168 18.93 -15.04 7.32
N LEU A 169 17.60 -15.05 7.22
CA LEU A 169 16.86 -16.06 6.46
C LEU A 169 16.89 -15.77 4.96
N LYS A 170 16.77 -16.83 4.15
CA LYS A 170 16.76 -16.72 2.68
C LYS A 170 15.50 -16.01 2.20
N LYS A 171 15.67 -14.99 1.35
CA LYS A 171 14.57 -14.24 0.74
C LYS A 171 13.74 -15.07 -0.24
N GLN A 172 14.34 -16.09 -0.86
CA GLN A 172 13.68 -16.98 -1.81
C GLN A 172 12.81 -18.04 -1.13
N ALA A 173 12.97 -18.23 0.17
CA ALA A 173 12.17 -19.16 0.94
C ALA A 173 10.87 -18.50 1.39
N SER A 174 9.75 -19.23 1.31
CA SER A 174 8.44 -18.78 1.78
C SER A 174 8.36 -18.70 3.31
N GLY A 175 9.07 -19.63 4.01
CA GLY A 175 9.03 -19.69 5.45
C GLY A 175 10.02 -20.71 6.03
N ILE A 176 10.00 -20.80 7.37
CA ILE A 176 10.76 -21.79 8.14
C ILE A 176 9.82 -22.70 8.94
N VAL A 177 10.28 -23.91 9.19
CA VAL A 177 9.60 -24.93 10.01
C VAL A 177 10.47 -25.23 11.23
N MET A 178 9.87 -25.10 12.39
CA MET A 178 10.48 -25.43 13.68
C MET A 178 10.21 -26.89 14.01
N GLY A 179 11.27 -27.65 14.11
CA GLY A 179 11.25 -29.06 14.49
C GLY A 179 12.48 -29.42 15.30
N ASP A 180 12.96 -30.65 15.19
CA ASP A 180 14.23 -31.07 15.76
C ASP A 180 15.41 -30.24 15.22
N ASN A 181 15.31 -29.79 13.98
CA ASN A 181 16.17 -28.81 13.32
C ASN A 181 15.30 -27.72 12.71
N ILE A 182 15.87 -26.52 12.50
CA ILE A 182 15.22 -25.48 11.74
C ILE A 182 15.44 -25.77 10.25
N THR A 183 14.35 -25.88 9.49
CA THR A 183 14.39 -26.07 8.05
C THR A 183 13.57 -25.00 7.36
N TYR A 184 13.89 -24.72 6.10
CA TYR A 184 12.96 -24.03 5.21
C TYR A 184 11.81 -24.97 4.84
N GLU A 185 10.70 -24.43 4.35
CA GLU A 185 9.52 -25.24 3.92
C GLU A 185 9.86 -26.29 2.85
N ASN A 186 10.90 -26.05 2.05
CA ASN A 186 11.41 -27.02 1.07
C ASN A 186 12.26 -28.15 1.68
N GLY A 187 12.40 -28.19 3.01
CA GLY A 187 13.20 -29.18 3.75
C GLY A 187 14.69 -28.86 3.85
N GLU A 188 15.17 -27.78 3.21
CA GLU A 188 16.58 -27.37 3.31
C GLU A 188 16.88 -26.86 4.73
N SER A 189 18.01 -27.29 5.31
CA SER A 189 18.44 -26.83 6.63
C SER A 189 18.77 -25.33 6.62
N VAL A 190 18.38 -24.60 7.67
CA VAL A 190 18.80 -23.20 7.88
C VAL A 190 20.29 -23.08 8.24
N GLY A 191 20.97 -24.20 8.42
CA GLY A 191 22.43 -24.26 8.58
C GLY A 191 22.92 -24.18 10.02
N THR A 192 22.02 -24.33 11.00
CA THR A 192 22.39 -24.39 12.40
C THR A 192 21.60 -25.45 13.15
N THR A 193 22.27 -26.17 14.05
CA THR A 193 21.62 -27.01 15.05
C THR A 193 21.29 -26.09 16.23
N ILE A 194 20.01 -25.95 16.54
CA ILE A 194 19.53 -25.03 17.58
C ILE A 194 20.08 -25.42 18.95
N TYR A 195 20.44 -26.70 19.11
CA TYR A 195 20.76 -27.26 20.40
C TYR A 195 21.49 -28.59 20.28
N ASP A 196 22.61 -28.74 20.96
CA ASP A 196 23.19 -30.04 21.23
C ASP A 196 22.29 -30.77 22.24
N LYS A 197 21.48 -31.73 21.76
CA LYS A 197 20.60 -32.55 22.61
C LYS A 197 21.35 -33.33 23.69
N GLN A 198 22.67 -33.33 23.66
CA GLN A 198 23.52 -34.10 24.56
C GLN A 198 24.12 -33.24 25.68
N GLY A 199 23.36 -32.94 26.71
CA GLY A 199 23.95 -32.73 28.02
C GLY A 199 23.83 -31.36 28.71
N THR A 200 23.14 -30.37 28.19
CA THR A 200 23.07 -29.07 28.89
C THR A 200 22.01 -29.00 30.00
N GLY A 201 21.09 -29.96 30.11
CA GLY A 201 20.05 -29.96 31.17
C GLY A 201 19.06 -28.79 31.10
N VAL A 202 19.10 -27.98 30.04
CA VAL A 202 18.20 -26.81 29.88
C VAL A 202 16.86 -27.25 29.30
N ASP A 203 15.78 -26.87 29.98
CA ASP A 203 14.40 -27.11 29.54
C ASP A 203 14.12 -26.35 28.24
N PRO A 204 13.83 -27.02 27.10
CA PRO A 204 13.58 -26.36 25.81
C PRO A 204 12.40 -25.38 25.84
N SER A 205 11.48 -25.53 26.79
CA SER A 205 10.35 -24.61 26.96
C SER A 205 10.76 -23.23 27.52
N LYS A 206 11.95 -23.14 28.08
CA LYS A 206 12.54 -21.90 28.58
C LYS A 206 13.53 -21.24 27.61
N VAL A 207 13.88 -21.94 26.52
CA VAL A 207 14.76 -21.44 25.47
C VAL A 207 13.93 -20.62 24.49
N LEU A 208 14.10 -19.30 24.50
CA LEU A 208 13.33 -18.39 23.65
C LEU A 208 14.09 -18.06 22.36
N LEU A 209 13.37 -18.11 21.27
CA LEU A 209 13.77 -17.68 19.94
C LEU A 209 12.95 -16.45 19.54
N GLU A 210 13.48 -15.63 18.63
CA GLU A 210 12.78 -14.46 18.14
C GLU A 210 12.93 -14.32 16.61
N LEU A 211 11.81 -14.38 15.90
CA LEU A 211 11.74 -14.09 14.47
C LEU A 211 11.34 -12.64 14.27
N THR A 212 12.14 -11.88 13.52
CA THR A 212 11.90 -10.45 13.26
C THR A 212 11.88 -10.19 11.75
N THR A 213 10.87 -9.48 11.28
CA THR A 213 10.78 -8.95 9.91
C THR A 213 11.16 -7.46 9.92
N PRO A 214 12.04 -6.99 9.03
CA PRO A 214 12.34 -5.57 8.89
C PRO A 214 11.19 -4.80 8.22
N LEU A 215 11.30 -3.49 8.12
CA LEU A 215 10.52 -2.70 7.16
C LEU A 215 10.69 -3.30 5.75
N GLY A 216 9.62 -3.42 4.99
CA GLY A 216 9.61 -4.09 3.68
C GLY A 216 9.73 -5.62 3.74
N GLY A 217 9.77 -6.23 4.93
CA GLY A 217 9.88 -7.67 5.10
C GLY A 217 8.56 -8.32 5.50
N MET A 218 8.27 -9.50 4.99
CA MET A 218 7.28 -10.42 5.54
C MET A 218 7.87 -11.82 5.60
N TYR A 219 7.38 -12.66 6.50
CA TYR A 219 7.88 -14.03 6.59
C TYR A 219 6.89 -14.97 7.27
N GLN A 220 6.93 -16.26 6.89
CA GLN A 220 6.12 -17.31 7.50
C GLN A 220 6.96 -18.17 8.42
N ILE A 221 6.37 -18.64 9.50
CA ILE A 221 6.95 -19.65 10.39
C ILE A 221 5.90 -20.70 10.74
N THR A 222 6.30 -21.97 10.72
CA THR A 222 5.57 -23.07 11.33
C THR A 222 6.21 -23.37 12.69
N LEU A 223 5.46 -23.15 13.77
CA LEU A 223 5.87 -23.36 15.14
C LEU A 223 5.95 -24.86 15.51
N PRO A 224 6.57 -25.24 16.66
CA PRO A 224 6.76 -26.63 17.04
C PRO A 224 5.47 -27.46 17.22
N ASP A 225 4.32 -26.81 17.39
CA ASP A 225 2.99 -27.44 17.49
C ASP A 225 2.27 -27.54 16.13
N GLY A 226 2.92 -27.13 15.04
CA GLY A 226 2.34 -27.07 13.69
C GLY A 226 1.52 -25.80 13.42
N THR A 227 1.41 -24.87 14.38
CA THR A 227 0.77 -23.56 14.16
C THR A 227 1.55 -22.76 13.13
N LYS A 228 0.86 -22.23 12.11
CA LYS A 228 1.46 -21.34 11.12
C LYS A 228 1.23 -19.90 11.49
N VAL A 229 2.29 -19.09 11.37
CA VAL A 229 2.25 -17.66 11.65
C VAL A 229 2.89 -16.90 10.50
N TRP A 230 2.17 -15.94 9.94
CA TRP A 230 2.71 -14.96 9.00
C TRP A 230 3.00 -13.68 9.76
N LEU A 231 4.20 -13.16 9.65
CA LEU A 231 4.61 -11.86 10.19
C LEU A 231 4.61 -10.83 9.07
N ASN A 232 3.89 -9.72 9.28
CA ASN A 232 3.90 -8.58 8.37
C ASN A 232 5.18 -7.74 8.58
N ALA A 233 5.38 -6.68 7.78
CA ALA A 233 6.55 -5.81 7.87
C ALA A 233 6.70 -5.15 9.25
N ALA A 234 7.95 -4.98 9.70
CA ALA A 234 8.31 -4.40 11.01
C ALA A 234 7.65 -5.12 12.20
N SER A 235 7.67 -6.46 12.21
CA SER A 235 7.06 -7.26 13.26
C SER A 235 8.06 -8.23 13.88
N SER A 236 7.82 -8.64 15.12
CA SER A 236 8.59 -9.69 15.78
C SER A 236 7.71 -10.66 16.56
N LEU A 237 8.07 -11.93 16.49
CA LEU A 237 7.45 -13.02 17.25
C LEU A 237 8.50 -13.70 18.12
N LYS A 238 8.30 -13.66 19.44
CA LYS A 238 9.11 -14.40 20.41
C LYS A 238 8.35 -15.64 20.85
N TYR A 239 9.00 -16.80 20.78
CA TYR A 239 8.40 -18.10 21.05
C TYR A 239 9.42 -19.06 21.64
N PRO A 240 9.00 -20.07 22.42
CA PRO A 240 9.92 -21.07 22.96
C PRO A 240 10.31 -22.11 21.92
N MET A 241 11.47 -22.71 22.06
CA MET A 241 11.94 -23.81 21.22
C MET A 241 10.99 -25.03 21.27
N SER A 242 10.33 -25.25 22.41
CA SER A 242 9.26 -26.22 22.59
C SER A 242 8.20 -25.64 23.52
N PHE A 243 6.93 -25.91 23.27
CA PHE A 243 5.88 -25.42 24.14
C PHE A 243 5.82 -26.21 25.47
N ALA A 244 5.37 -25.53 26.51
CA ALA A 244 5.12 -26.15 27.81
C ALA A 244 3.98 -27.20 27.73
N LYS A 245 3.89 -28.05 28.75
CA LYS A 245 2.88 -29.14 28.79
C LYS A 245 1.46 -28.63 28.95
N ASN A 246 1.26 -27.43 29.51
CA ASN A 246 -0.04 -26.87 29.86
C ASN A 246 -0.50 -25.70 28.98
N GLU A 247 0.41 -25.07 28.24
CA GLU A 247 0.08 -23.93 27.38
C GLU A 247 1.08 -23.76 26.23
N ARG A 248 0.66 -23.06 25.18
CA ARG A 248 1.48 -22.67 24.02
C ARG A 248 1.52 -21.13 23.96
N LYS A 249 2.60 -20.53 24.45
CA LYS A 249 2.69 -19.09 24.65
C LYS A 249 3.71 -18.44 23.73
N VAL A 250 3.28 -17.35 23.08
CA VAL A 250 4.12 -16.51 22.22
C VAL A 250 3.92 -15.04 22.56
N THR A 251 4.90 -14.18 22.19
CA THR A 251 4.78 -12.72 22.34
C THR A 251 4.93 -12.07 20.98
N LEU A 252 4.00 -11.18 20.61
CA LEU A 252 3.95 -10.47 19.35
C LEU A 252 4.18 -8.96 19.55
N VAL A 253 5.02 -8.39 18.68
CA VAL A 253 5.09 -6.94 18.42
C VAL A 253 4.86 -6.73 16.93
N GLY A 254 4.02 -5.76 16.55
CA GLY A 254 3.66 -5.54 15.15
C GLY A 254 2.40 -6.29 14.72
N GLU A 255 2.39 -6.86 13.52
CA GLU A 255 1.21 -7.53 12.97
C GLU A 255 1.52 -8.96 12.54
N ALA A 256 0.63 -9.88 12.93
CA ALA A 256 0.71 -11.27 12.53
C ALA A 256 -0.68 -11.88 12.29
N PHE A 257 -0.73 -12.79 11.33
CA PHE A 257 -1.83 -13.71 11.11
C PHE A 257 -1.46 -15.09 11.66
N PHE A 258 -2.37 -15.68 12.42
CA PHE A 258 -2.21 -16.97 13.06
C PHE A 258 -3.21 -17.98 12.49
N GLU A 259 -2.71 -19.15 12.11
CA GLU A 259 -3.50 -20.36 11.84
C GLU A 259 -3.10 -21.40 12.88
N VAL A 260 -3.83 -21.38 14.00
CA VAL A 260 -3.47 -22.16 15.18
C VAL A 260 -3.96 -23.60 15.08
N THR A 261 -3.03 -24.53 15.26
CA THR A 261 -3.34 -25.97 15.35
C THR A 261 -4.30 -26.26 16.51
N LYS A 262 -5.36 -27.03 16.23
CA LYS A 262 -6.37 -27.40 17.24
C LYS A 262 -5.75 -28.27 18.34
N ASP A 263 -5.83 -27.80 19.59
CA ASP A 263 -5.45 -28.53 20.79
C ASP A 263 -6.29 -28.01 21.96
N HIS A 264 -7.26 -28.80 22.39
CA HIS A 264 -8.17 -28.45 23.48
C HIS A 264 -7.55 -28.58 24.87
N THR A 265 -6.40 -29.24 24.98
CA THR A 265 -5.72 -29.52 26.24
C THR A 265 -4.70 -28.44 26.59
N ARG A 266 -4.14 -27.77 25.58
CA ARG A 266 -3.12 -26.74 25.72
C ARG A 266 -3.53 -25.49 24.95
N PRO A 267 -4.09 -24.48 25.64
CA PRO A 267 -4.46 -23.24 24.98
C PRO A 267 -3.24 -22.55 24.35
N PHE A 268 -3.44 -21.94 23.18
CA PHE A 268 -2.46 -21.08 22.53
C PHE A 268 -2.70 -19.66 22.96
N LYS A 269 -1.65 -19.01 23.45
CA LYS A 269 -1.72 -17.66 24.01
C LYS A 269 -0.80 -16.71 23.27
N VAL A 270 -1.34 -15.58 22.80
CA VAL A 270 -0.56 -14.49 22.23
C VAL A 270 -0.58 -13.32 23.19
N LEU A 271 0.60 -12.92 23.64
CA LEU A 271 0.78 -11.71 24.44
C LEU A 271 1.17 -10.55 23.50
N SER A 272 0.52 -9.43 23.61
CA SER A 272 0.87 -8.24 22.86
C SER A 272 0.39 -6.97 23.55
N LYS A 273 1.31 -6.04 23.87
CA LYS A 273 1.02 -4.70 24.38
C LYS A 273 -0.02 -4.69 25.52
N GLY A 274 0.16 -5.59 26.52
CA GLY A 274 -0.73 -5.70 27.70
C GLY A 274 -2.05 -6.43 27.47
N GLN A 275 -2.23 -7.08 26.30
CA GLN A 275 -3.36 -7.94 25.98
C GLN A 275 -2.92 -9.39 25.89
N GLU A 276 -3.70 -10.31 26.43
CA GLU A 276 -3.60 -11.75 26.23
C GLU A 276 -4.76 -12.24 25.36
N ILE A 277 -4.42 -12.95 24.28
CA ILE A 277 -5.35 -13.60 23.36
C ILE A 277 -5.20 -15.09 23.55
N GLU A 278 -6.27 -15.79 23.96
CA GLU A 278 -6.28 -17.24 24.20
C GLU A 278 -7.20 -17.93 23.21
N VAL A 279 -6.69 -18.99 22.56
CA VAL A 279 -7.41 -19.79 21.54
C VAL A 279 -7.09 -21.27 21.67
N LEU A 280 -7.95 -22.14 21.09
CA LEU A 280 -7.78 -23.60 21.09
C LEU A 280 -7.58 -24.20 19.70
N GLY A 281 -7.70 -23.39 18.62
CA GLY A 281 -7.62 -23.80 17.22
C GLY A 281 -8.44 -22.84 16.36
N THR A 282 -7.82 -21.80 15.87
CA THR A 282 -8.47 -20.56 15.47
C THR A 282 -7.62 -19.86 14.43
N GLU A 283 -8.26 -19.24 13.45
CA GLU A 283 -7.60 -18.32 12.52
C GLU A 283 -7.96 -16.87 12.89
N PHE A 284 -6.95 -16.05 13.10
CA PHE A 284 -7.13 -14.66 13.50
C PHE A 284 -5.94 -13.79 13.12
N ASN A 285 -6.18 -12.49 12.96
CA ASN A 285 -5.16 -11.47 12.75
C ASN A 285 -5.03 -10.59 14.00
N VAL A 286 -3.80 -10.24 14.34
CA VAL A 286 -3.49 -9.29 15.42
C VAL A 286 -2.64 -8.18 14.85
N ASN A 287 -3.11 -6.92 14.96
CA ASN A 287 -2.36 -5.73 14.62
C ASN A 287 -2.10 -4.92 15.89
N ALA A 288 -0.87 -4.98 16.35
CA ALA A 288 -0.41 -4.40 17.62
C ALA A 288 0.93 -3.67 17.45
N TYR A 289 1.05 -2.86 16.41
CA TYR A 289 2.23 -2.02 16.22
C TYR A 289 2.38 -1.02 17.36
N PRO A 290 3.60 -0.79 17.87
CA PRO A 290 3.85 0.11 19.00
C PRO A 290 3.35 1.54 18.76
N GLU A 291 3.44 2.03 17.54
CA GLU A 291 3.01 3.36 17.12
C GLU A 291 1.49 3.52 16.99
N ASN A 292 0.74 2.42 16.97
CA ASN A 292 -0.72 2.48 16.94
C ASN A 292 -1.26 2.72 18.37
N GLU A 293 -2.27 3.57 18.48
CA GLU A 293 -2.98 3.81 19.73
C GLU A 293 -3.79 2.59 20.18
N THR A 294 -4.21 1.75 19.25
CA THR A 294 -5.08 0.61 19.49
C THR A 294 -4.45 -0.71 19.03
N ILE A 295 -4.78 -1.79 19.73
CA ILE A 295 -4.57 -3.16 19.27
C ILE A 295 -5.86 -3.62 18.60
N LYS A 296 -5.76 -4.16 17.39
CA LYS A 296 -6.90 -4.73 16.65
C LYS A 296 -6.73 -6.24 16.56
N THR A 297 -7.68 -7.01 17.08
CA THR A 297 -7.71 -8.48 16.97
C THR A 297 -8.93 -8.88 16.16
N THR A 298 -8.76 -9.44 14.98
CA THR A 298 -9.83 -9.83 14.05
C THR A 298 -9.93 -11.34 14.00
N LEU A 299 -11.12 -11.87 14.27
CA LEU A 299 -11.39 -13.32 14.22
C LEU A 299 -11.96 -13.74 12.89
N ILE A 300 -11.31 -14.71 12.25
CA ILE A 300 -11.71 -15.30 10.97
C ILE A 300 -12.50 -16.59 11.21
N THR A 301 -11.91 -17.58 11.88
CA THR A 301 -12.57 -18.86 12.21
C THR A 301 -12.30 -19.25 13.66
N GLY A 302 -13.22 -19.96 14.29
CA GLY A 302 -13.05 -20.48 15.65
C GLY A 302 -13.58 -19.56 16.74
N LYS A 303 -12.84 -19.40 17.84
CA LYS A 303 -13.22 -18.57 19.01
C LYS A 303 -11.97 -17.96 19.62
N VAL A 304 -12.04 -16.68 19.94
CA VAL A 304 -11.00 -15.93 20.68
C VAL A 304 -11.54 -15.54 22.04
N LYS A 305 -10.73 -15.75 23.08
CA LYS A 305 -10.90 -15.16 24.41
C LYS A 305 -9.83 -14.08 24.59
N LEU A 306 -10.27 -12.89 24.97
CA LEU A 306 -9.43 -11.72 25.20
C LEU A 306 -9.45 -11.37 26.67
N SER A 307 -8.28 -11.12 27.22
CA SER A 307 -8.09 -10.55 28.57
C SER A 307 -6.92 -9.57 28.52
N ASN A 308 -6.81 -8.71 29.52
CA ASN A 308 -5.57 -8.00 29.72
C ASN A 308 -4.57 -8.88 30.52
N ASP A 309 -3.29 -8.61 30.40
CA ASP A 309 -2.22 -9.42 30.98
C ASP A 309 -2.26 -9.50 32.52
N ASN A 310 -2.86 -8.53 33.18
CA ASN A 310 -3.06 -8.50 34.62
C ASN A 310 -4.41 -9.08 35.08
N HIS A 311 -5.24 -9.61 34.18
CA HIS A 311 -6.58 -10.18 34.40
C HIS A 311 -7.54 -9.27 35.20
N ALA A 312 -7.30 -7.95 35.21
CA ALA A 312 -8.12 -6.99 35.93
C ALA A 312 -9.51 -6.76 35.32
N LEU A 313 -9.68 -7.11 34.02
CA LEU A 313 -10.94 -7.00 33.29
C LEU A 313 -11.56 -8.38 33.09
N GLN A 314 -12.90 -8.40 33.02
CA GLN A 314 -13.63 -9.62 32.64
C GLN A 314 -13.25 -10.04 31.22
N PRO A 315 -13.00 -11.34 30.99
CA PRO A 315 -12.66 -11.84 29.66
C PRO A 315 -13.76 -11.55 28.64
N MET A 316 -13.35 -11.11 27.45
CA MET A 316 -14.26 -10.90 26.32
C MET A 316 -14.06 -12.00 25.27
N TYR A 317 -15.11 -12.28 24.51
CA TYR A 317 -15.08 -13.34 23.50
C TYR A 317 -15.47 -12.80 22.14
N LEU A 318 -14.69 -13.16 21.12
CA LEU A 318 -15.02 -12.87 19.72
C LEU A 318 -15.69 -14.09 19.06
N LYS A 319 -16.59 -13.79 18.13
CA LYS A 319 -17.16 -14.71 17.13
C LYS A 319 -16.54 -14.41 15.75
N PRO A 320 -16.57 -15.36 14.82
CA PRO A 320 -16.12 -15.10 13.45
C PRO A 320 -16.79 -13.86 12.84
N GLY A 321 -16.01 -13.04 12.13
CA GLY A 321 -16.45 -11.75 11.59
C GLY A 321 -16.44 -10.60 12.62
N GLN A 322 -15.86 -10.81 13.81
CA GLN A 322 -15.73 -9.75 14.80
C GLN A 322 -14.28 -9.30 14.97
N GLN A 323 -14.13 -8.02 15.26
CA GLN A 323 -12.87 -7.39 15.63
C GLN A 323 -12.99 -6.76 17.02
N ALA A 324 -12.03 -7.07 17.87
CA ALA A 324 -11.79 -6.31 19.09
C ALA A 324 -10.84 -5.16 18.82
N ILE A 325 -11.19 -3.98 19.29
CA ILE A 325 -10.37 -2.77 19.27
C ILE A 325 -10.08 -2.43 20.74
N ASN A 326 -8.83 -2.61 21.14
CA ASN A 326 -8.37 -2.38 22.49
C ASN A 326 -7.55 -1.09 22.56
N THR A 327 -8.02 -0.12 23.32
CA THR A 327 -7.30 1.14 23.57
C THR A 327 -6.68 1.08 24.96
N ASP A 328 -5.33 1.18 25.02
CA ASP A 328 -4.54 1.23 26.26
C ASP A 328 -4.75 0.08 27.27
N GLY A 329 -5.22 -1.09 26.81
CA GLY A 329 -5.47 -2.22 27.69
C GLY A 329 -6.66 -2.06 28.65
N ARG A 330 -7.44 -0.99 28.55
CA ARG A 330 -8.51 -0.64 29.49
C ARG A 330 -9.90 -0.73 28.89
N ASP A 331 -10.04 -0.39 27.61
CA ASP A 331 -11.33 -0.39 26.92
C ASP A 331 -11.24 -1.27 25.67
N ILE A 332 -12.03 -2.34 25.66
CA ILE A 332 -12.13 -3.25 24.52
C ILE A 332 -13.50 -3.10 23.91
N ARG A 333 -13.55 -2.57 22.69
CA ARG A 333 -14.76 -2.48 21.88
C ARG A 333 -14.79 -3.62 20.88
N ILE A 334 -15.96 -4.27 20.70
CA ILE A 334 -16.17 -5.30 19.68
C ILE A 334 -17.06 -4.74 18.58
N ALA A 335 -16.62 -4.90 17.32
CA ALA A 335 -17.37 -4.53 16.12
C ALA A 335 -17.47 -5.72 15.16
N ASN A 336 -18.54 -5.79 14.39
CA ASN A 336 -18.63 -6.69 13.24
C ASN A 336 -17.91 -6.04 12.07
N VAL A 337 -17.07 -6.82 11.37
CA VAL A 337 -16.23 -6.33 10.26
C VAL A 337 -16.21 -7.34 9.11
N ASP A 338 -15.97 -6.85 7.89
CA ASP A 338 -15.45 -7.72 6.84
C ASP A 338 -14.02 -8.13 7.20
N VAL A 339 -13.74 -9.42 7.19
CA VAL A 339 -12.41 -9.95 7.58
C VAL A 339 -11.39 -9.86 6.45
N ALA A 340 -11.85 -9.71 5.21
CA ALA A 340 -10.98 -9.73 4.03
C ALA A 340 -9.88 -8.64 4.04
N PRO A 341 -10.14 -7.38 4.45
CA PRO A 341 -9.08 -6.37 4.56
C PRO A 341 -7.95 -6.74 5.53
N PHE A 342 -8.26 -7.52 6.58
CA PHE A 342 -7.29 -7.90 7.61
C PHE A 342 -6.49 -9.15 7.28
N THR A 343 -6.84 -9.87 6.22
CA THR A 343 -6.15 -11.09 5.77
C THR A 343 -5.43 -10.90 4.43
N ALA A 344 -5.83 -9.93 3.64
CA ALA A 344 -5.35 -9.68 2.27
C ALA A 344 -3.83 -9.46 2.18
N TRP A 345 -3.21 -8.91 3.23
CA TRP A 345 -1.78 -8.63 3.23
C TRP A 345 -0.92 -9.90 3.11
N LYS A 346 -1.33 -11.02 3.72
CA LYS A 346 -0.63 -12.30 3.59
C LYS A 346 -0.76 -12.92 2.19
N GLU A 347 -1.77 -12.48 1.43
CA GLU A 347 -2.02 -12.86 0.03
C GLU A 347 -1.36 -11.90 -0.96
N GLY A 348 -0.55 -10.96 -0.47
CA GLY A 348 0.18 -10.00 -1.29
C GLY A 348 -0.67 -8.83 -1.80
N LEU A 349 -1.73 -8.45 -1.08
CA LEU A 349 -2.60 -7.34 -1.42
C LEU A 349 -2.61 -6.27 -0.34
N PHE A 350 -2.66 -5.00 -0.75
CA PHE A 350 -3.30 -3.96 0.04
C PHE A 350 -4.78 -4.03 -0.25
N TYR A 351 -5.58 -4.12 0.78
CA TYR A 351 -7.03 -4.02 0.66
C TYR A 351 -7.52 -2.94 1.62
N PHE A 352 -7.99 -1.86 1.04
CA PHE A 352 -8.55 -0.73 1.74
C PHE A 352 -10.06 -0.75 1.57
N ASP A 353 -10.78 -0.77 2.68
CA ASP A 353 -12.23 -0.65 2.75
C ASP A 353 -12.54 0.39 3.83
N GLU A 354 -13.00 1.55 3.39
CA GLU A 354 -13.23 2.72 4.25
C GLU A 354 -12.03 3.01 5.18
N THR A 355 -10.81 2.76 4.64
CA THR A 355 -9.59 2.86 5.44
C THR A 355 -9.14 4.30 5.53
N PRO A 356 -8.99 4.88 6.74
CA PRO A 356 -8.45 6.22 6.89
C PRO A 356 -7.08 6.35 6.18
N ILE A 357 -6.88 7.49 5.52
CA ILE A 357 -5.66 7.74 4.75
C ILE A 357 -4.37 7.53 5.56
N SER A 358 -4.38 7.94 6.82
CA SER A 358 -3.24 7.76 7.72
C SER A 358 -2.91 6.28 7.95
N ASP A 359 -3.93 5.43 8.06
CA ASP A 359 -3.75 3.98 8.26
C ASP A 359 -3.26 3.30 6.99
N ALA A 360 -3.80 3.67 5.83
CA ALA A 360 -3.36 3.17 4.53
C ALA A 360 -1.91 3.56 4.25
N LEU A 361 -1.56 4.82 4.44
CA LEU A 361 -0.19 5.31 4.23
C LEU A 361 0.81 4.70 5.22
N ARG A 362 0.43 4.41 6.48
CA ARG A 362 1.29 3.65 7.41
C ARG A 362 1.55 2.24 6.92
N GLN A 363 0.56 1.54 6.36
CA GLN A 363 0.75 0.20 5.77
C GLN A 363 1.71 0.26 4.57
N ILE A 364 1.53 1.23 3.68
CA ILE A 364 2.39 1.47 2.52
C ILE A 364 3.81 1.82 2.97
N GLY A 365 3.94 2.75 3.92
CA GLY A 365 5.24 3.16 4.46
C GLY A 365 6.03 1.98 5.03
N ARG A 366 5.40 1.11 5.81
CA ARG A 366 6.04 -0.12 6.33
C ARG A 366 6.45 -1.08 5.23
N TRP A 367 5.62 -1.27 4.19
CA TRP A 367 5.91 -2.21 3.12
C TRP A 367 6.99 -1.75 2.15
N TYR A 368 7.03 -0.45 1.84
CA TYR A 368 8.03 0.11 0.93
C TYR A 368 9.27 0.66 1.65
N ASN A 369 9.33 0.54 2.97
CA ASN A 369 10.39 1.12 3.79
C ASN A 369 10.56 2.62 3.51
N VAL A 370 9.47 3.37 3.55
CA VAL A 370 9.45 4.83 3.40
C VAL A 370 8.81 5.47 4.62
N GLU A 371 9.40 6.56 5.08
CA GLU A 371 8.85 7.37 6.17
C GLU A 371 7.78 8.31 5.62
N VAL A 372 6.56 8.26 6.15
CA VAL A 372 5.47 9.12 5.71
C VAL A 372 5.44 10.40 6.53
N ARG A 373 5.51 11.55 5.86
CA ARG A 373 5.40 12.88 6.48
C ARG A 373 4.34 13.72 5.77
N TYR A 374 3.61 14.53 6.55
CA TYR A 374 2.55 15.40 6.03
C TYR A 374 3.04 16.83 5.97
N LYS A 375 2.98 17.50 4.78
CA LYS A 375 3.45 18.88 4.59
C LYS A 375 2.42 19.94 4.99
N ALA A 376 1.14 19.60 5.07
CA ALA A 376 0.04 20.50 5.42
C ALA A 376 -1.12 19.72 6.02
N ASN A 377 -2.22 20.39 6.34
CA ASN A 377 -3.47 19.75 6.75
C ASN A 377 -4.02 18.93 5.56
N VAL A 378 -3.76 17.62 5.61
CA VAL A 378 -4.28 16.68 4.62
C VAL A 378 -5.75 16.39 4.95
N PRO A 379 -6.65 16.41 3.96
CA PRO A 379 -8.05 16.07 4.18
C PRO A 379 -8.19 14.70 4.86
N GLN A 380 -9.14 14.60 5.79
CA GLN A 380 -9.51 13.33 6.39
C GLN A 380 -10.36 12.56 5.37
N THR A 381 -9.69 11.82 4.50
CA THR A 381 -10.34 10.99 3.48
C THR A 381 -10.10 9.51 3.76
N HIS A 382 -10.85 8.66 3.08
CA HIS A 382 -10.77 7.21 3.21
C HIS A 382 -10.42 6.59 1.86
N PHE A 383 -9.61 5.56 1.87
CA PHE A 383 -9.31 4.79 0.68
C PHE A 383 -10.21 3.57 0.55
N TYR A 384 -10.52 3.25 -0.71
CA TYR A 384 -11.25 2.07 -1.13
C TYR A 384 -10.49 1.40 -2.28
N GLY A 385 -10.36 0.09 -2.25
CA GLY A 385 -9.78 -0.65 -3.35
C GLY A 385 -8.76 -1.70 -2.94
N ARG A 386 -8.27 -2.43 -3.97
CA ARG A 386 -7.31 -3.51 -3.83
C ARG A 386 -6.12 -3.26 -4.74
N ILE A 387 -4.91 -3.26 -4.19
CA ILE A 387 -3.67 -3.04 -4.93
C ILE A 387 -2.70 -4.17 -4.63
N LYS A 388 -2.08 -4.75 -5.65
CA LYS A 388 -1.03 -5.78 -5.45
C LYS A 388 0.19 -5.16 -4.77
N ARG A 389 0.64 -5.77 -3.67
CA ARG A 389 1.82 -5.32 -2.90
C ARG A 389 3.14 -5.46 -3.67
N GLY A 390 3.18 -6.33 -4.69
CA GLY A 390 4.34 -6.52 -5.55
C GLY A 390 4.55 -5.44 -6.62
N LYS A 391 3.65 -4.43 -6.74
CA LYS A 391 3.82 -3.32 -7.65
C LYS A 391 4.89 -2.34 -7.18
N PRO A 392 5.63 -1.64 -8.08
CA PRO A 392 6.49 -0.52 -7.71
C PRO A 392 5.70 0.56 -6.95
N LEU A 393 6.37 1.30 -6.05
CA LEU A 393 5.71 2.36 -5.26
C LEU A 393 5.04 3.40 -6.16
N ARG A 394 5.63 3.74 -7.30
CA ARG A 394 5.06 4.66 -8.29
C ARG A 394 3.62 4.31 -8.64
N GLU A 395 3.38 3.06 -9.08
CA GLU A 395 2.05 2.60 -9.48
C GLU A 395 1.03 2.66 -8.33
N VAL A 396 1.48 2.39 -7.11
CA VAL A 396 0.62 2.49 -5.92
C VAL A 396 0.26 3.94 -5.62
N LEU A 397 1.23 4.87 -5.73
CA LEU A 397 0.99 6.29 -5.49
C LEU A 397 0.08 6.91 -6.56
N GLU A 398 0.22 6.52 -7.84
CA GLU A 398 -0.66 6.95 -8.93
C GLU A 398 -2.13 6.65 -8.62
N VAL A 399 -2.44 5.43 -8.16
CA VAL A 399 -3.80 5.07 -7.73
C VAL A 399 -4.28 5.91 -6.54
N LEU A 400 -3.40 6.21 -5.59
CA LEU A 400 -3.77 7.01 -4.42
C LEU A 400 -3.91 8.50 -4.74
N GLU A 401 -3.23 9.00 -5.77
CA GLU A 401 -3.35 10.40 -6.24
C GLU A 401 -4.75 10.70 -6.80
N GLU A 402 -5.50 9.68 -7.28
CA GLU A 402 -6.89 9.83 -7.67
C GLU A 402 -7.81 10.30 -6.54
N SER A 403 -7.40 10.12 -5.27
CA SER A 403 -8.15 10.60 -4.10
C SER A 403 -7.96 12.09 -3.78
N GLY A 404 -7.30 12.87 -4.65
CA GLY A 404 -7.08 14.31 -4.46
C GLY A 404 -5.86 14.62 -3.58
N LEU A 405 -4.89 13.72 -3.55
CA LEU A 405 -3.60 13.91 -2.90
C LEU A 405 -2.48 13.98 -3.91
N ARG A 406 -1.36 14.53 -3.48
CA ARG A 406 -0.09 14.49 -4.20
C ARG A 406 0.98 13.90 -3.29
N PHE A 407 1.92 13.20 -3.90
CA PHE A 407 3.02 12.57 -3.20
C PHE A 407 4.36 13.03 -3.76
N GLU A 408 5.28 13.38 -2.87
CA GLU A 408 6.66 13.73 -3.24
C GLU A 408 7.62 12.84 -2.46
N LEU A 409 8.61 12.29 -3.14
CA LEU A 409 9.68 11.53 -2.51
C LEU A 409 10.92 12.39 -2.32
N SER A 410 11.59 12.21 -1.20
CA SER A 410 12.89 12.80 -0.91
C SER A 410 13.78 11.79 -0.23
N LYS A 411 15.09 11.95 -0.37
CA LYS A 411 16.08 11.18 0.41
C LYS A 411 16.70 12.10 1.46
N ASP A 412 16.72 11.63 2.71
CA ASP A 412 17.36 12.31 3.82
C ASP A 412 18.19 11.29 4.62
N GLN A 413 19.51 11.53 4.70
CA GLN A 413 20.47 10.66 5.41
C GLN A 413 20.34 9.15 5.09
N GLY A 414 20.00 8.84 3.84
CA GLY A 414 19.82 7.45 3.38
C GLY A 414 18.39 6.90 3.53
N ASN A 415 17.51 7.58 4.26
CA ASN A 415 16.10 7.23 4.38
C ASN A 415 15.30 7.84 3.22
N THR A 416 14.30 7.10 2.74
CA THR A 416 13.34 7.61 1.77
C THR A 416 12.14 8.17 2.52
N ILE A 417 11.80 9.44 2.26
CA ILE A 417 10.67 10.13 2.88
C ILE A 417 9.59 10.34 1.82
N LEU A 418 8.37 9.95 2.14
CA LEU A 418 7.17 10.19 1.36
C LEU A 418 6.40 11.35 1.96
N PHE A 419 6.43 12.50 1.30
CA PHE A 419 5.63 13.66 1.67
C PHE A 419 4.23 13.55 1.08
N VAL A 420 3.23 13.77 1.92
CA VAL A 420 1.82 13.81 1.54
C VAL A 420 1.38 15.27 1.49
N ILE A 421 0.81 15.68 0.36
CA ILE A 421 0.46 17.06 0.07
C ILE A 421 -0.99 17.09 -0.41
N PRO A 422 -1.86 17.98 0.10
CA PRO A 422 -3.21 18.15 -0.45
C PRO A 422 -3.11 18.67 -1.89
N GLN A 423 -3.92 18.14 -2.78
CA GLN A 423 -4.12 18.71 -4.11
C GLN A 423 -4.90 20.04 -3.95
N LYS A 424 -4.41 21.12 -4.58
CA LYS A 424 -5.05 22.43 -4.51
C LYS A 424 -6.33 22.47 -5.33
#